data_1069390019232a7790304c2ceaa15b35
#
_entry.id   1069390019232a7790304c2ceaa15b35
#
_cell.length_a   1.000
_cell.length_b   1.000
_cell.length_c   1.000
_cell.angle_alpha   90.00
_cell.angle_beta   90.00
_cell.angle_gamma   90.00
#
_symmetry.space_group_name_H-M   'P 1'
#
loop_
_entity.id
_entity.type
_entity.pdbx_description
1 polymer ?
#
loop_
_entity_poly.entity_id
_entity_poly.type
_entity_poly.pdbx_seq_one_letter_code
_entity_poly.pdbx_strand_id
1 'polypeptide(L)'
;MRRRHVLVIAGILVAGAACAASAPNEAPRPSRDVIEPTEFEALNLATAADVVRQLRPRWLQLRSVGGTTEEPVVYVDNMRRGGLAALSQVPASAVREIRYFNATDATTRFGTGHRGGAIVVTTRR
;
A
#
# COMPACT_ATOMS: atom_id res chain seq x y z
N MET A 1 -3.13 67.34 48.56
CA MET A 1 -2.48 66.29 49.38
C MET A 1 -3.35 65.10 49.42
N ARG A 2 -2.86 63.96 49.03
CA ARG A 2 -3.13 62.58 49.22
C ARG A 2 -3.10 61.84 47.92
N ARG A 3 -1.96 61.19 47.75
CA ARG A 3 -1.65 60.23 46.67
C ARG A 3 -2.51 58.96 46.88
N ARG A 4 -3.27 58.56 45.89
CA ARG A 4 -3.90 57.22 45.84
C ARG A 4 -3.19 56.44 44.78
N HIS A 5 -2.41 55.49 45.20
CA HIS A 5 -1.79 54.51 44.36
C HIS A 5 -2.90 53.55 43.87
N VAL A 6 -3.12 53.55 42.57
CA VAL A 6 -3.95 52.54 41.92
C VAL A 6 -3.01 51.45 41.46
N LEU A 7 -3.08 50.32 42.12
CA LEU A 7 -2.42 49.07 41.72
C LEU A 7 -3.17 48.51 40.52
N VAL A 8 -2.54 48.59 39.36
CA VAL A 8 -3.04 47.88 38.17
C VAL A 8 -2.46 46.48 38.22
N ILE A 9 -3.31 45.53 38.53
CA ILE A 9 -2.97 44.10 38.43
C ILE A 9 -3.14 43.71 36.95
N ALA A 10 -2.01 43.54 36.25
CA ALA A 10 -1.99 43.00 34.90
C ALA A 10 -2.25 41.49 34.96
N GLY A 11 -3.45 41.07 34.62
CA GLY A 11 -3.79 39.68 34.41
C GLY A 11 -3.15 39.17 33.14
N ILE A 12 -2.19 38.25 33.26
CA ILE A 12 -1.60 37.56 32.13
C ILE A 12 -2.57 36.47 31.71
N LEU A 13 -3.29 36.69 30.63
CA LEU A 13 -4.10 35.69 29.95
C LEU A 13 -3.16 34.81 29.10
N VAL A 14 -2.81 33.63 29.59
CA VAL A 14 -2.13 32.62 28.79
C VAL A 14 -3.18 31.99 27.87
N ALA A 15 -3.24 32.50 26.66
CA ALA A 15 -3.99 31.85 25.59
C ALA A 15 -3.24 30.58 25.14
N GLY A 16 -3.67 29.42 25.64
CA GLY A 16 -3.23 28.13 25.13
C GLY A 16 -3.69 27.98 23.69
N ALA A 17 -2.83 28.22 22.73
CA ALA A 17 -3.06 27.86 21.33
C ALA A 17 -3.02 26.34 21.23
N ALA A 18 -4.19 25.70 21.28
CA ALA A 18 -4.34 24.33 20.82
C ALA A 18 -4.09 24.33 19.31
N CYS A 19 -2.89 23.96 18.90
CA CYS A 19 -2.62 23.60 17.52
C CYS A 19 -3.36 22.31 17.21
N ALA A 20 -4.63 22.44 16.81
CA ALA A 20 -5.27 21.39 16.03
C ALA A 20 -4.61 21.41 14.66
N ALA A 21 -3.55 20.63 14.49
CA ALA A 21 -2.99 20.32 13.20
C ALA A 21 -4.04 19.49 12.45
N SER A 22 -4.94 20.16 11.74
CA SER A 22 -5.70 19.54 10.67
C SER A 22 -4.66 19.10 9.65
N ALA A 23 -4.40 17.79 9.61
CA ALA A 23 -3.60 17.22 8.54
C ALA A 23 -4.24 17.64 7.22
N PRO A 24 -3.50 18.24 6.28
CA PRO A 24 -4.03 18.49 4.95
C PRO A 24 -4.57 17.16 4.42
N ASN A 25 -5.71 17.21 3.77
CA ASN A 25 -6.35 16.07 3.14
C ASN A 25 -5.45 15.63 1.97
N GLU A 26 -4.35 14.98 2.34
CA GLU A 26 -3.36 14.47 1.40
C GLU A 26 -4.02 13.28 0.71
N ALA A 27 -4.22 13.42 -0.61
CA ALA A 27 -4.72 12.31 -1.41
C ALA A 27 -3.91 11.06 -1.08
N PRO A 28 -4.54 9.87 -0.90
CA PRO A 28 -3.85 8.66 -0.53
C PRO A 28 -2.67 8.43 -1.47
N ARG A 29 -1.46 8.46 -0.94
CA ARG A 29 -0.27 8.16 -1.75
C ARG A 29 -0.37 6.71 -2.19
N PRO A 30 -0.12 6.41 -3.48
CA PRO A 30 -0.10 5.04 -3.95
C PRO A 30 0.79 4.20 -3.04
N SER A 31 0.24 3.18 -2.43
CA SER A 31 1.00 2.27 -1.58
C SER A 31 2.03 1.53 -2.43
N ARG A 32 3.24 1.33 -1.88
CA ARG A 32 4.28 0.58 -2.60
C ARG A 32 3.93 -0.88 -2.80
N ASP A 33 3.11 -1.40 -1.90
CA ASP A 33 2.79 -2.83 -1.83
C ASP A 33 1.33 -3.15 -2.19
N VAL A 34 0.55 -2.14 -2.60
CA VAL A 34 -0.84 -2.28 -3.02
C VAL A 34 -1.07 -1.49 -4.30
N ILE A 35 -1.81 -2.08 -5.24
CA ILE A 35 -2.35 -1.42 -6.42
C ILE A 35 -3.86 -1.40 -6.28
N GLU A 36 -4.43 -0.21 -6.31
CA GLU A 36 -5.88 -0.01 -6.28
C GLU A 36 -6.45 0.24 -7.68
N PRO A 37 -7.75 0.00 -7.91
CA PRO A 37 -8.40 0.21 -9.21
C PRO A 37 -8.17 1.61 -9.79
N THR A 38 -8.17 2.62 -8.94
CA THR A 38 -7.94 4.03 -9.31
C THR A 38 -6.61 4.27 -10.02
N GLU A 39 -5.62 3.39 -9.80
CA GLU A 39 -4.31 3.50 -10.43
C GLU A 39 -4.29 2.96 -11.87
N PHE A 40 -5.19 2.04 -12.25
CA PHE A 40 -5.10 1.36 -13.54
C PHE A 40 -6.39 1.40 -14.38
N GLU A 41 -7.54 1.74 -13.83
CA GLU A 41 -8.81 1.77 -14.59
C GLU A 41 -8.75 2.67 -15.85
N ALA A 42 -8.06 3.80 -15.72
CA ALA A 42 -7.90 4.73 -16.86
C ALA A 42 -6.89 4.23 -17.93
N LEU A 43 -6.09 3.21 -17.62
CA LEU A 43 -5.03 2.72 -18.51
C LEU A 43 -5.51 1.67 -19.51
N ASN A 44 -6.76 1.18 -19.39
CA ASN A 44 -7.36 0.17 -20.28
C ASN A 44 -6.48 -1.07 -20.47
N LEU A 45 -5.89 -1.57 -19.39
CA LEU A 45 -5.02 -2.75 -19.40
C LEU A 45 -5.85 -4.04 -19.49
N ALA A 46 -5.32 -5.04 -20.19
CA ALA A 46 -6.07 -6.28 -20.44
C ALA A 46 -6.06 -7.23 -19.25
N THR A 47 -4.90 -7.41 -18.61
CA THR A 47 -4.72 -8.42 -17.56
C THR A 47 -4.07 -7.86 -16.29
N ALA A 48 -4.18 -8.60 -15.19
CA ALA A 48 -3.48 -8.27 -13.96
C ALA A 48 -1.95 -8.26 -14.16
N ALA A 49 -1.43 -9.10 -15.06
CA ALA A 49 -0.01 -9.08 -15.41
C ALA A 49 0.42 -7.74 -16.02
N ASP A 50 -0.41 -7.18 -16.91
CA ASP A 50 -0.15 -5.87 -17.52
C ASP A 50 -0.20 -4.75 -16.49
N VAL A 51 -1.16 -4.82 -15.57
CA VAL A 51 -1.29 -3.87 -14.45
C VAL A 51 0.00 -3.86 -13.61
N VAL A 52 0.46 -5.02 -13.18
CA VAL A 52 1.68 -5.11 -12.36
C VAL A 52 2.90 -4.69 -13.15
N ARG A 53 3.01 -5.08 -14.42
CA ARG A 53 4.14 -4.70 -15.30
C ARG A 53 4.22 -3.19 -15.48
N GLN A 54 3.09 -2.53 -15.64
CA GLN A 54 3.02 -1.08 -15.86
C GLN A 54 3.28 -0.28 -14.58
N LEU A 55 2.70 -0.69 -13.45
CA LEU A 55 2.70 0.09 -12.23
C LEU A 55 3.78 -0.32 -11.23
N ARG A 56 4.07 -1.60 -11.15
CA ARG A 56 5.02 -2.17 -10.16
C ARG A 56 5.91 -3.27 -10.78
N PRO A 57 6.70 -2.97 -11.82
CA PRO A 57 7.50 -3.97 -12.52
C PRO A 57 8.45 -4.75 -11.61
N ARG A 58 8.85 -4.15 -10.47
CA ARG A 58 9.71 -4.81 -9.48
C ARG A 58 9.09 -6.05 -8.85
N TRP A 59 7.76 -6.16 -8.80
CA TRP A 59 7.09 -7.34 -8.25
C TRP A 59 7.24 -8.57 -9.13
N LEU A 60 7.54 -8.36 -10.41
CA LEU A 60 7.74 -9.45 -11.38
C LEU A 60 9.20 -9.92 -11.45
N GLN A 61 10.09 -9.30 -10.68
CA GLN A 61 11.49 -9.67 -10.68
C GLN A 61 11.72 -10.99 -9.95
N LEU A 62 12.44 -11.88 -10.62
CA LEU A 62 12.89 -13.12 -10.02
C LEU A 62 13.95 -12.82 -8.96
N ARG A 63 13.90 -13.49 -7.83
CA ARG A 63 14.86 -13.34 -6.75
C ARG A 63 15.80 -14.54 -6.74
N SER A 64 17.09 -14.27 -6.73
CA SER A 64 18.10 -15.31 -6.51
C SER A 64 18.35 -15.48 -5.02
N VAL A 65 18.05 -16.66 -4.49
CA VAL A 65 18.25 -17.02 -3.09
C VAL A 65 18.98 -18.34 -3.03
N GLY A 66 20.20 -18.33 -2.48
CA GLY A 66 21.01 -19.55 -2.33
C GLY A 66 21.32 -20.27 -3.64
N GLY A 67 21.51 -19.51 -4.73
CA GLY A 67 21.81 -20.08 -6.06
C GLY A 67 20.58 -20.58 -6.84
N THR A 68 19.38 -20.48 -6.26
CA THR A 68 18.12 -20.83 -6.92
C THR A 68 17.36 -19.55 -7.27
N THR A 69 16.76 -19.52 -8.44
CA THR A 69 15.89 -18.41 -8.86
C THR A 69 14.45 -18.70 -8.44
N GLU A 70 13.91 -17.81 -7.64
CA GLU A 70 12.56 -17.93 -7.09
C GLU A 70 11.64 -16.83 -7.66
N GLU A 71 10.50 -17.21 -8.18
CA GLU A 71 9.45 -16.28 -8.59
C GLU A 71 8.43 -16.08 -7.48
N PRO A 72 7.73 -14.94 -7.44
CA PRO A 72 6.61 -14.74 -6.53
C PRO A 72 5.49 -15.74 -6.79
N VAL A 73 4.88 -16.23 -5.71
CA VAL A 73 3.69 -17.08 -5.79
C VAL A 73 2.45 -16.22 -5.95
N VAL A 74 1.59 -16.58 -6.90
CA VAL A 74 0.35 -15.84 -7.17
C VAL A 74 -0.84 -16.50 -6.49
N TYR A 75 -1.61 -15.69 -5.78
CA TYR A 75 -2.90 -16.04 -5.19
C TYR A 75 -4.01 -15.21 -5.84
N VAL A 76 -5.12 -15.85 -6.15
CA VAL A 76 -6.33 -15.18 -6.60
C VAL A 76 -7.46 -15.56 -5.64
N ASP A 77 -8.07 -14.57 -5.00
CA ASP A 77 -9.09 -14.75 -3.97
C ASP A 77 -8.68 -15.76 -2.88
N ASN A 78 -7.45 -15.64 -2.38
CA ASN A 78 -6.81 -16.53 -1.41
C ASN A 78 -6.52 -17.97 -1.90
N MET A 79 -6.76 -18.27 -3.15
CA MET A 79 -6.41 -19.56 -3.75
C MET A 79 -5.06 -19.47 -4.46
N ARG A 80 -4.13 -20.36 -4.12
CA ARG A 80 -2.83 -20.46 -4.79
C ARG A 80 -3.03 -20.87 -6.25
N ARG A 81 -2.53 -20.04 -7.18
CA ARG A 81 -2.62 -20.28 -8.63
C ARG A 81 -1.28 -20.65 -9.27
N GLY A 82 -0.19 -20.53 -8.54
CA GLY A 82 1.15 -20.87 -9.02
C GLY A 82 2.05 -19.65 -9.15
N GLY A 83 2.77 -19.55 -10.25
CA GLY A 83 3.73 -18.47 -10.52
C GLY A 83 3.12 -17.30 -11.26
N LEU A 84 4.00 -16.42 -11.78
CA LEU A 84 3.61 -15.16 -12.43
C LEU A 84 2.69 -15.32 -13.64
N ALA A 85 2.75 -16.47 -14.34
CA ALA A 85 1.87 -16.75 -15.47
C ALA A 85 0.37 -16.69 -15.11
N ALA A 86 0.03 -16.96 -13.85
CA ALA A 86 -1.35 -16.91 -13.38
C ALA A 86 -1.94 -15.48 -13.43
N LEU A 87 -1.14 -14.44 -13.35
CA LEU A 87 -1.58 -13.05 -13.47
C LEU A 87 -2.16 -12.74 -14.85
N SER A 88 -1.67 -13.40 -15.90
CA SER A 88 -2.17 -13.22 -17.28
C SER A 88 -3.55 -13.81 -17.49
N GLN A 89 -4.00 -14.69 -16.60
CA GLN A 89 -5.32 -15.32 -16.67
C GLN A 89 -6.42 -14.50 -15.98
N VAL A 90 -6.03 -13.45 -15.23
CA VAL A 90 -6.98 -12.57 -14.53
C VAL A 90 -7.18 -11.31 -15.35
N PRO A 91 -8.39 -11.03 -15.86
CA PRO A 91 -8.64 -9.78 -16.57
C PRO A 91 -8.55 -8.58 -15.62
N ALA A 92 -7.94 -7.49 -16.07
CA ALA A 92 -7.78 -6.29 -15.26
C ALA A 92 -9.12 -5.72 -14.78
N SER A 93 -10.17 -5.84 -15.59
CA SER A 93 -11.53 -5.41 -15.23
C SER A 93 -12.13 -6.15 -14.04
N ALA A 94 -11.70 -7.39 -13.79
CA ALA A 94 -12.13 -8.18 -12.64
C ALA A 94 -11.33 -7.87 -11.36
N VAL A 95 -10.23 -7.15 -11.46
CA VAL A 95 -9.36 -6.86 -10.32
C VAL A 95 -9.97 -5.78 -9.44
N ARG A 96 -10.04 -6.06 -8.15
CA ARG A 96 -10.38 -5.10 -7.09
C ARG A 96 -9.14 -4.53 -6.42
N GLU A 97 -8.14 -5.36 -6.17
CA GLU A 97 -6.88 -5.00 -5.51
C GLU A 97 -5.79 -5.99 -5.88
N ILE A 98 -4.57 -5.51 -6.04
CA ILE A 98 -3.39 -6.38 -6.13
C ILE A 98 -2.43 -5.98 -5.03
N ARG A 99 -2.02 -6.94 -4.21
CA ARG A 99 -1.12 -6.72 -3.08
C ARG A 99 0.13 -7.59 -3.19
N TYR A 100 1.28 -6.99 -2.94
CA TYR A 100 2.55 -7.69 -2.86
C TYR A 100 2.94 -7.96 -1.41
N PHE A 101 3.41 -9.16 -1.15
CA PHE A 101 4.05 -9.57 0.09
C PHE A 101 5.50 -9.95 -0.19
N ASN A 102 6.43 -9.38 0.56
CA ASN A 102 7.82 -9.83 0.54
C ASN A 102 7.95 -11.27 1.07
N ALA A 103 9.13 -11.88 0.92
CA ALA A 103 9.33 -13.27 1.32
C ALA A 103 9.01 -13.56 2.79
N THR A 104 9.34 -12.64 3.69
CA THR A 104 9.09 -12.78 5.14
C THR A 104 7.60 -12.72 5.44
N ASP A 105 6.92 -11.70 4.93
CA ASP A 105 5.48 -11.51 5.15
C ASP A 105 4.66 -12.62 4.48
N ALA A 106 5.06 -13.03 3.28
CA ALA A 106 4.43 -14.14 2.57
C ALA A 106 4.57 -15.47 3.33
N THR A 107 5.76 -15.74 3.88
CA THR A 107 5.99 -16.94 4.69
C THR A 107 5.18 -16.91 5.99
N THR A 108 5.08 -15.76 6.65
CA THR A 108 4.27 -15.59 7.85
C THR A 108 2.78 -15.81 7.58
N ARG A 109 2.29 -15.33 6.43
CA ARG A 109 0.88 -15.39 6.09
C ARG A 109 0.44 -16.72 5.47
N PHE A 110 1.26 -17.29 4.60
CA PHE A 110 0.92 -18.45 3.76
C PHE A 110 1.76 -19.69 4.04
N GLY A 111 2.75 -19.59 4.93
CA GLY A 111 3.66 -20.69 5.24
C GLY A 111 4.92 -20.71 4.38
N THR A 112 5.66 -21.80 4.43
CA THR A 112 6.94 -21.99 3.70
C THR A 112 6.74 -22.04 2.19
N GLY A 113 7.81 -21.82 1.42
CA GLY A 113 7.78 -21.89 -0.04
C GLY A 113 7.50 -20.56 -0.74
N HIS A 114 7.71 -19.44 -0.06
CA HIS A 114 7.47 -18.08 -0.59
C HIS A 114 8.75 -17.25 -0.63
N ARG A 115 9.88 -17.85 -0.99
CA ARG A 115 11.17 -17.16 -1.03
C ARG A 115 11.21 -16.01 -2.04
N GLY A 116 10.41 -16.08 -3.11
CA GLY A 116 10.24 -15.01 -4.09
C GLY A 116 9.20 -13.96 -3.67
N GLY A 117 8.51 -14.15 -2.54
CA GLY A 117 7.37 -13.35 -2.12
C GLY A 117 6.05 -13.89 -2.65
N ALA A 118 4.98 -13.11 -2.50
CA ALA A 118 3.65 -13.47 -3.02
C ALA A 118 2.94 -12.25 -3.61
N ILE A 119 2.16 -12.47 -4.66
CA ILE A 119 1.24 -11.48 -5.24
C ILE A 119 -0.17 -11.98 -5.02
N VAL A 120 -0.98 -11.21 -4.31
CA VAL A 120 -2.37 -11.56 -4.01
C VAL A 120 -3.28 -10.65 -4.83
N VAL A 121 -4.07 -11.26 -5.69
CA VAL A 121 -5.11 -10.59 -6.48
C VAL A 121 -6.44 -10.85 -5.83
N THR A 122 -7.16 -9.78 -5.49
CA THR A 122 -8.54 -9.84 -5.04
C THR A 122 -9.44 -9.41 -6.18
N THR A 123 -10.43 -10.22 -6.52
CA THR A 123 -11.37 -9.91 -7.60
C THR A 123 -12.62 -9.21 -7.09
N ARG A 124 -13.31 -8.52 -7.99
CA ARG A 124 -14.65 -7.95 -7.75
C ARG A 124 -15.66 -9.10 -7.77
N ARG A 125 -16.55 -9.11 -6.82
CA ARG A 125 -17.72 -10.00 -6.77
C ARG A 125 -18.98 -9.22 -7.07
#